data_bb295acc17516a13e704eebdf89d7664
#
_entry.id   bb295acc17516a13e704eebdf89d7664
#
_cell.length_a   1.000
_cell.length_b   1.000
_cell.length_c   1.000
_cell.angle_alpha   90.00
_cell.angle_beta   90.00
_cell.angle_gamma   90.00
#
_symmetry.space_group_name_H-M   'P 1'
#
loop_
_entity.id
_entity.type
_entity.pdbx_description
1 polymer ?
#
loop_
_entity_poly.entity_id
_entity_poly.type
_entity_poly.pdbx_seq_one_letter_code
_entity_poly.pdbx_strand_id
1 'polypeptide(L)'
;EGPVLEFLDGEFALADGLGSRATGWKRAASPNIVRIRDTDWKTGDFHTMVGRFRFDRSALGAEPLALYTVSTRNQFTVKVNGREVGRNFARPTDQVLAWYRPYLIPLPAGSLVPGINEIEIEVTSQDTVGIGRIIVGPNSAIRDNYNTQFFWQITAPMAASFAMLILGMLAFLFWLGRREEVE
;
A
#
# COMPACT_ATOMS: atom_id res chain seq x y z
N GLU A 1 0.31 -15.55 19.48
CA GLU A 1 0.60 -14.73 18.28
C GLU A 1 1.84 -15.30 17.59
N GLY A 2 1.71 -15.62 16.28
CA GLY A 2 2.83 -16.14 15.50
C GLY A 2 3.88 -15.06 15.20
N PRO A 3 5.10 -15.44 14.83
CA PRO A 3 6.17 -14.48 14.52
C PRO A 3 5.82 -13.66 13.28
N VAL A 4 6.09 -12.37 13.32
CA VAL A 4 5.87 -11.40 12.23
C VAL A 4 7.22 -10.83 11.82
N LEU A 5 7.48 -10.77 10.52
CA LEU A 5 8.69 -10.18 9.94
C LEU A 5 8.38 -8.81 9.37
N GLU A 6 9.07 -7.79 9.85
CA GLU A 6 9.09 -6.47 9.25
C GLU A 6 10.38 -6.26 8.47
N PHE A 7 10.26 -5.84 7.23
CA PHE A 7 11.42 -5.54 6.39
C PHE A 7 11.87 -4.11 6.61
N LEU A 8 13.02 -3.95 7.25
CA LEU A 8 13.65 -2.65 7.49
C LEU A 8 14.55 -2.21 6.33
N ASP A 9 14.92 -3.14 5.46
CA ASP A 9 15.67 -2.89 4.23
C ASP A 9 15.26 -3.87 3.11
N GLY A 10 15.65 -3.54 1.88
CA GLY A 10 15.39 -4.35 0.70
C GLY A 10 16.32 -3.98 -0.45
N GLU A 11 16.24 -4.73 -1.54
CA GLU A 11 16.87 -4.37 -2.81
C GLU A 11 15.87 -3.61 -3.65
N PHE A 12 16.26 -2.44 -4.16
CA PHE A 12 15.40 -1.59 -4.97
C PHE A 12 16.06 -1.29 -6.31
N ALA A 13 15.26 -1.28 -7.34
CA ALA A 13 15.66 -0.91 -8.69
C ALA A 13 14.60 -0.03 -9.34
N LEU A 14 15.01 0.81 -10.26
CA LEU A 14 14.15 1.68 -11.02
C LEU A 14 14.09 1.19 -12.47
N ALA A 15 12.94 1.38 -13.10
CA ALA A 15 12.71 1.03 -14.48
C ALA A 15 11.93 2.14 -15.20
N ASP A 16 12.32 2.44 -16.41
CA ASP A 16 11.60 3.40 -17.25
C ASP A 16 10.39 2.74 -17.89
N GLY A 17 9.21 3.29 -17.59
CA GLY A 17 7.97 2.84 -18.19
C GLY A 17 7.34 1.59 -17.56
N LEU A 18 6.16 1.26 -18.08
CA LEU A 18 5.36 0.11 -17.66
C LEU A 18 5.96 -1.18 -18.19
N GLY A 19 6.23 -2.14 -17.30
CA GLY A 19 6.71 -3.47 -17.68
C GLY A 19 8.16 -3.52 -18.13
N SER A 20 8.92 -2.44 -18.01
CA SER A 20 10.36 -2.42 -18.28
C SER A 20 11.12 -3.23 -17.25
N ARG A 21 12.22 -3.86 -17.68
CA ARG A 21 13.07 -4.62 -16.77
C ARG A 21 13.83 -3.67 -15.83
N ALA A 22 13.65 -3.85 -14.54
CA ALA A 22 14.39 -3.11 -13.52
C ALA A 22 15.89 -3.46 -13.58
N THR A 23 16.74 -2.45 -13.52
CA THR A 23 18.19 -2.58 -13.53
C THR A 23 18.82 -1.73 -12.43
N GLY A 24 20.08 -1.95 -12.12
CA GLY A 24 20.79 -1.12 -11.15
C GLY A 24 20.32 -1.33 -9.70
N TRP A 25 20.10 -2.56 -9.29
CA TRP A 25 19.68 -2.92 -7.94
C TRP A 25 20.58 -2.33 -6.86
N LYS A 26 19.98 -1.67 -5.89
CA LYS A 26 20.67 -1.08 -4.73
C LYS A 26 19.95 -1.48 -3.45
N ARG A 27 20.72 -1.81 -2.41
CA ARG A 27 20.16 -2.01 -1.08
C ARG A 27 19.83 -0.66 -0.46
N ALA A 28 18.63 -0.53 0.09
CA ALA A 28 18.18 0.68 0.75
C ALA A 28 17.21 0.34 1.89
N ALA A 29 17.00 1.29 2.80
CA ALA A 29 16.02 1.17 3.86
C ALA A 29 14.58 1.10 3.30
N SER A 30 13.71 0.40 4.00
CA SER A 30 12.26 0.40 3.78
C SER A 30 11.61 1.21 4.92
N PRO A 31 10.70 2.12 4.68
CA PRO A 31 10.13 2.50 3.37
C PRO A 31 11.10 3.28 2.47
N ASN A 32 11.00 3.08 1.17
CA ASN A 32 11.79 3.78 0.16
C ASN A 32 10.85 4.56 -0.78
N ILE A 33 11.07 5.87 -0.88
CA ILE A 33 10.24 6.78 -1.69
C ILE A 33 11.18 7.64 -2.53
N VAL A 34 10.96 7.62 -3.84
CA VAL A 34 11.69 8.44 -4.82
C VAL A 34 10.71 9.38 -5.51
N ARG A 35 11.01 10.67 -5.49
CA ARG A 35 10.28 11.67 -6.27
C ARG A 35 10.89 11.75 -7.66
N ILE A 36 10.04 11.64 -8.68
CA ILE A 36 10.49 11.63 -10.08
C ILE A 36 11.24 12.91 -10.44
N ARG A 37 10.82 14.06 -9.90
CA ARG A 37 11.49 15.36 -10.09
C ARG A 37 12.94 15.41 -9.55
N ASP A 38 13.30 14.50 -8.64
CA ASP A 38 14.63 14.41 -8.04
C ASP A 38 15.52 13.39 -8.82
N THR A 39 15.05 12.94 -9.98
CA THR A 39 15.73 12.04 -10.91
C THR A 39 15.83 12.69 -12.30
N ASP A 40 16.60 12.09 -13.21
CA ASP A 40 16.68 12.49 -14.62
C ASP A 40 15.44 12.07 -15.45
N TRP A 41 14.43 11.57 -14.81
CA TRP A 41 13.20 11.10 -15.46
C TRP A 41 12.31 12.25 -15.92
N LYS A 42 11.66 12.06 -17.05
CA LYS A 42 10.70 13.04 -17.57
C LYS A 42 9.42 13.01 -16.74
N THR A 43 9.00 14.17 -16.27
CA THR A 43 7.72 14.34 -15.59
C THR A 43 6.56 14.03 -16.54
N GLY A 44 5.62 13.22 -16.10
CA GLY A 44 4.43 12.84 -16.86
C GLY A 44 4.53 11.45 -17.51
N ASP A 45 5.72 10.87 -17.65
CA ASP A 45 5.88 9.48 -18.06
C ASP A 45 5.66 8.54 -16.87
N PHE A 46 5.26 7.30 -17.14
CA PHE A 46 5.14 6.27 -16.11
C PHE A 46 6.53 5.70 -15.78
N HIS A 47 6.83 5.66 -14.51
CA HIS A 47 8.06 5.09 -13.97
C HIS A 47 7.74 4.01 -12.96
N THR A 48 8.57 2.99 -12.89
CA THR A 48 8.37 1.85 -12.00
C THR A 48 9.53 1.72 -11.02
N MET A 49 9.21 1.58 -9.75
CA MET A 49 10.14 1.11 -8.72
C MET A 49 9.81 -0.34 -8.40
N VAL A 50 10.82 -1.16 -8.36
CA VAL A 50 10.71 -2.55 -7.94
C VAL A 50 11.49 -2.73 -6.64
N GLY A 51 10.80 -3.20 -5.60
CA GLY A 51 11.43 -3.60 -4.34
C GLY A 51 11.41 -5.10 -4.20
N ARG A 52 12.52 -5.68 -3.76
CA ARG A 52 12.71 -7.10 -3.55
C ARG A 52 13.07 -7.40 -2.11
N PHE A 53 12.33 -8.32 -1.50
CA PHE A 53 12.45 -8.69 -0.10
C PHE A 53 12.50 -10.22 0.01
N ARG A 54 13.39 -10.75 0.85
CA ARG A 54 13.55 -12.20 1.04
C ARG A 54 13.24 -12.59 2.47
N PHE A 55 12.54 -13.70 2.65
CA PHE A 55 12.23 -14.26 3.96
C PHE A 55 12.28 -15.79 3.94
N ASP A 56 12.59 -16.34 5.10
CA ASP A 56 12.53 -17.79 5.30
C ASP A 56 11.14 -18.19 5.79
N ARG A 57 10.45 -19.01 5.00
CA ARG A 57 9.11 -19.52 5.32
C ARG A 57 9.11 -20.28 6.66
N SER A 58 10.18 -20.97 7.01
CA SER A 58 10.29 -21.77 8.24
C SER A 58 10.22 -20.90 9.50
N ALA A 59 10.63 -19.64 9.41
CA ALA A 59 10.59 -18.69 10.53
C ALA A 59 9.17 -18.22 10.89
N LEU A 60 8.17 -18.43 10.00
CA LEU A 60 6.81 -17.88 10.15
C LEU A 60 5.74 -18.91 10.54
N GLY A 61 6.15 -20.15 10.84
CA GLY A 61 5.21 -21.19 11.22
C GLY A 61 4.39 -21.77 10.07
N ALA A 62 3.38 -22.59 10.37
CA ALA A 62 2.58 -23.33 9.37
C ALA A 62 1.31 -22.59 8.92
N GLU A 63 0.90 -21.53 9.59
CA GLU A 63 -0.32 -20.79 9.31
C GLU A 63 -0.32 -20.14 7.91
N PRO A 64 -1.51 -19.83 7.35
CA PRO A 64 -1.61 -19.03 6.14
C PRO A 64 -0.96 -17.66 6.36
N LEU A 65 -0.09 -17.26 5.44
CA LEU A 65 0.61 -15.98 5.51
C LEU A 65 -0.14 -14.88 4.78
N ALA A 66 0.08 -13.66 5.23
CA ALA A 66 -0.31 -12.45 4.52
C ALA A 66 0.85 -11.45 4.49
N LEU A 67 0.81 -10.59 3.50
CA LEU A 67 1.64 -9.40 3.39
C LEU A 67 0.77 -8.19 3.76
N TYR A 68 1.28 -7.36 4.65
CA TYR A 68 0.68 -6.09 4.99
C TYR A 68 1.60 -4.97 4.55
N THR A 69 1.03 -3.97 3.87
CA THR A 69 1.76 -2.77 3.48
C THR A 69 0.93 -1.51 3.71
N VAL A 70 1.61 -0.45 4.11
CA VAL A 70 1.04 0.88 4.33
C VAL A 70 1.82 1.88 3.51
N SER A 71 1.13 2.90 2.99
CA SER A 71 1.77 4.01 2.27
C SER A 71 2.48 3.61 0.98
N THR A 72 2.10 2.49 0.37
CA THR A 72 2.53 2.19 -1.00
C THR A 72 1.78 3.14 -1.92
N ARG A 73 2.53 4.03 -2.56
CA ARG A 73 1.94 5.10 -3.38
C ARG A 73 1.60 4.58 -4.77
N ASN A 74 0.39 4.93 -5.23
CA ASN A 74 -0.11 4.66 -6.57
C ASN A 74 -0.41 3.18 -6.88
N GLN A 75 -0.21 2.81 -8.12
CA GLN A 75 -0.45 1.44 -8.56
C GLN A 75 0.66 0.52 -8.09
N PHE A 76 0.31 -0.64 -7.57
CA PHE A 76 1.29 -1.64 -7.24
C PHE A 76 0.83 -3.05 -7.60
N THR A 77 1.81 -3.90 -7.88
CA THR A 77 1.66 -5.34 -8.06
C THR A 77 2.61 -6.05 -7.09
N VAL A 78 2.10 -7.10 -6.45
CA VAL A 78 2.90 -7.97 -5.56
C VAL A 78 3.08 -9.31 -6.22
N LYS A 79 4.32 -9.77 -6.31
CA LYS A 79 4.70 -11.11 -6.78
C LYS A 79 5.42 -11.86 -5.66
N VAL A 80 5.19 -13.16 -5.59
CA VAL A 80 5.93 -14.07 -4.71
C VAL A 80 6.54 -15.15 -5.58
N ASN A 81 7.87 -15.30 -5.51
CA ASN A 81 8.63 -16.22 -6.35
C ASN A 81 8.29 -16.07 -7.84
N GLY A 82 8.15 -14.82 -8.30
CA GLY A 82 7.80 -14.49 -9.68
C GLY A 82 6.31 -14.63 -10.05
N ARG A 83 5.46 -15.15 -9.14
CA ARG A 83 4.02 -15.31 -9.38
C ARG A 83 3.24 -14.14 -8.77
N GLU A 84 2.40 -13.47 -9.57
CA GLU A 84 1.52 -12.43 -9.06
C GLU A 84 0.52 -12.98 -8.04
N VAL A 85 0.43 -12.32 -6.87
CA VAL A 85 -0.47 -12.67 -5.77
C VAL A 85 -1.45 -11.56 -5.43
N GLY A 86 -1.20 -10.34 -5.88
CA GLY A 86 -2.11 -9.23 -5.64
C GLY A 86 -1.72 -7.95 -6.39
N ARG A 87 -2.72 -7.11 -6.63
CA ARG A 87 -2.57 -5.76 -7.19
C ARG A 87 -3.69 -4.84 -6.68
N ASN A 88 -3.49 -3.54 -6.73
CA ASN A 88 -4.49 -2.56 -6.29
C ASN A 88 -5.19 -1.82 -7.45
N PHE A 89 -5.01 -2.24 -8.69
CA PHE A 89 -5.60 -1.63 -9.88
C PHE A 89 -6.21 -2.69 -10.80
N ALA A 90 -7.18 -2.30 -11.61
CA ALA A 90 -7.77 -3.18 -12.62
C ALA A 90 -7.04 -3.08 -13.96
N ARG A 91 -6.63 -1.85 -14.34
CA ARG A 91 -5.92 -1.58 -15.60
C ARG A 91 -4.63 -0.81 -15.31
N PRO A 92 -3.56 -1.00 -16.08
CA PRO A 92 -2.29 -0.29 -15.89
C PRO A 92 -2.39 1.24 -15.98
N THR A 93 -3.44 1.77 -16.62
CA THR A 93 -3.71 3.20 -16.77
C THR A 93 -4.61 3.78 -15.69
N ASP A 94 -5.12 2.95 -14.75
CA ASP A 94 -5.97 3.44 -13.69
C ASP A 94 -5.14 4.31 -12.73
N GLN A 95 -5.62 5.52 -12.44
CA GLN A 95 -5.02 6.34 -11.38
C GLN A 95 -5.59 5.91 -10.03
N VAL A 96 -4.76 5.34 -9.18
CA VAL A 96 -5.15 4.92 -7.84
C VAL A 96 -4.69 5.96 -6.83
N LEU A 97 -5.63 6.75 -6.30
CA LEU A 97 -5.38 7.77 -5.29
C LEU A 97 -5.47 7.18 -3.86
N ALA A 98 -4.76 6.10 -3.61
CA ALA A 98 -4.86 5.39 -2.33
C ALA A 98 -3.58 5.50 -1.47
N TRP A 99 -3.02 6.70 -1.36
CA TRP A 99 -1.71 6.97 -0.74
C TRP A 99 -1.58 6.56 0.73
N TYR A 100 -2.70 6.47 1.43
CA TYR A 100 -2.71 6.17 2.88
C TYR A 100 -3.50 4.91 3.23
N ARG A 101 -4.01 4.21 2.23
CA ARG A 101 -4.79 3.01 2.49
C ARG A 101 -3.86 1.85 2.85
N PRO A 102 -4.10 1.15 3.97
CA PRO A 102 -3.43 -0.11 4.26
C PRO A 102 -3.94 -1.21 3.32
N TYR A 103 -3.05 -2.11 2.94
CA TYR A 103 -3.37 -3.28 2.13
C TYR A 103 -2.96 -4.55 2.87
N LEU A 104 -3.86 -5.53 2.89
CA LEU A 104 -3.63 -6.88 3.38
C LEU A 104 -3.78 -7.84 2.20
N ILE A 105 -2.68 -8.46 1.81
CA ILE A 105 -2.61 -9.33 0.63
C ILE A 105 -2.32 -10.76 1.12
N PRO A 106 -3.29 -11.68 0.98
CA PRO A 106 -3.04 -13.08 1.30
C PRO A 106 -1.93 -13.66 0.42
N LEU A 107 -1.02 -14.44 1.00
CA LEU A 107 0.02 -15.16 0.27
C LEU A 107 -0.44 -16.61 0.07
N PRO A 108 -0.87 -16.98 -1.15
CA PRO A 108 -1.36 -18.34 -1.42
C PRO A 108 -0.28 -19.39 -1.15
N ALA A 109 -0.64 -20.49 -0.49
CA ALA A 109 0.32 -21.55 -0.18
C ALA A 109 1.04 -22.10 -1.44
N GLY A 110 0.34 -22.13 -2.58
CA GLY A 110 0.93 -22.56 -3.84
C GLY A 110 1.92 -21.59 -4.49
N SER A 111 2.09 -20.38 -3.95
CA SER A 111 3.12 -19.42 -4.37
C SER A 111 4.36 -19.48 -3.48
N LEU A 112 4.28 -20.18 -2.36
CA LEU A 112 5.34 -20.29 -1.37
C LEU A 112 6.09 -21.60 -1.53
N VAL A 113 7.41 -21.57 -1.31
CA VAL A 113 8.27 -22.75 -1.27
C VAL A 113 8.85 -22.94 0.14
N PRO A 114 9.24 -24.16 0.52
CA PRO A 114 10.03 -24.37 1.74
C PRO A 114 11.34 -23.57 1.69
N GLY A 115 11.73 -22.95 2.80
CA GLY A 115 12.95 -22.13 2.89
C GLY A 115 12.75 -20.71 2.39
N ILE A 116 13.72 -20.19 1.64
CA ILE A 116 13.78 -18.79 1.22
C ILE A 116 12.75 -18.50 0.12
N ASN A 117 11.91 -17.52 0.38
CA ASN A 117 10.95 -16.96 -0.57
C ASN A 117 11.31 -15.51 -0.88
N GLU A 118 10.99 -15.09 -2.10
CA GLU A 118 11.21 -13.73 -2.56
C GLU A 118 9.87 -13.04 -2.82
N ILE A 119 9.69 -11.86 -2.24
CA ILE A 119 8.59 -10.95 -2.53
C ILE A 119 9.12 -9.83 -3.40
N GLU A 120 8.45 -9.59 -4.51
CA GLU A 120 8.73 -8.47 -5.40
C GLU A 120 7.50 -7.57 -5.44
N ILE A 121 7.71 -6.28 -5.19
CA ILE A 121 6.65 -5.26 -5.21
C ILE A 121 7.02 -4.25 -6.29
N GLU A 122 6.21 -4.20 -7.33
CA GLU A 122 6.33 -3.23 -8.42
C GLU A 122 5.37 -2.08 -8.16
N VAL A 123 5.87 -0.86 -8.05
CA VAL A 123 5.07 0.36 -7.88
C VAL A 123 5.27 1.26 -9.09
N THR A 124 4.18 1.69 -9.69
CA THR A 124 4.21 2.53 -10.89
C THR A 124 3.49 3.84 -10.66
N SER A 125 4.10 4.95 -11.11
CA SER A 125 3.57 6.31 -10.99
C SER A 125 4.15 7.24 -12.04
N GLN A 126 3.50 8.42 -12.18
CA GLN A 126 3.95 9.53 -13.01
C GLN A 126 4.61 10.66 -12.20
N ASP A 127 4.52 10.66 -10.88
CA ASP A 127 5.03 11.75 -10.01
C ASP A 127 5.98 11.22 -8.93
N THR A 128 5.52 10.26 -8.14
CA THR A 128 6.29 9.73 -7.02
C THR A 128 6.10 8.23 -6.95
N VAL A 129 7.18 7.48 -6.98
CA VAL A 129 7.18 6.04 -6.74
C VAL A 129 7.67 5.77 -5.33
N GLY A 130 7.03 4.83 -4.64
CA GLY A 130 7.44 4.51 -3.29
C GLY A 130 6.83 3.23 -2.77
N ILE A 131 7.66 2.44 -2.11
CA ILE A 131 7.27 1.23 -1.41
C ILE A 131 7.28 1.56 0.07
N GLY A 132 6.10 1.42 0.69
CA GLY A 132 5.89 1.67 2.10
C GLY A 132 6.46 0.56 2.99
N ARG A 133 6.02 0.58 4.24
CA ARG A 133 6.37 -0.45 5.23
C ARG A 133 5.81 -1.80 4.79
N ILE A 134 6.64 -2.83 4.82
CA ILE A 134 6.28 -4.19 4.43
C ILE A 134 6.39 -5.10 5.65
N ILE A 135 5.33 -5.83 5.92
CA ILE A 135 5.27 -6.81 7.01
C ILE A 135 4.71 -8.12 6.45
N VAL A 136 5.35 -9.23 6.79
CA VAL A 136 4.89 -10.58 6.42
C VAL A 136 4.78 -11.44 7.67
N GLY A 137 3.71 -12.18 7.77
CA GLY A 137 3.48 -13.09 8.90
C GLY A 137 2.15 -13.83 8.79
N PRO A 138 1.78 -14.58 9.83
CA PRO A 138 0.47 -15.22 9.93
C PRO A 138 -0.65 -14.21 9.74
N ASN A 139 -1.64 -14.56 8.91
CA ASN A 139 -2.75 -13.67 8.64
C ASN A 139 -3.52 -13.27 9.90
N SER A 140 -3.61 -14.16 10.88
CA SER A 140 -4.21 -13.90 12.20
C SER A 140 -3.50 -12.76 12.94
N ALA A 141 -2.16 -12.81 13.01
CA ALA A 141 -1.36 -11.82 13.71
C ALA A 141 -1.34 -10.44 13.05
N ILE A 142 -1.44 -10.39 11.71
CA ILE A 142 -1.37 -9.12 10.97
C ILE A 142 -2.74 -8.44 10.86
N ARG A 143 -3.83 -9.21 10.87
CA ARG A 143 -5.18 -8.71 10.64
C ARG A 143 -5.61 -7.65 11.65
N ASP A 144 -5.25 -7.79 12.90
CA ASP A 144 -5.62 -6.82 13.94
C ASP A 144 -4.93 -5.47 13.74
N ASN A 145 -3.66 -5.48 13.38
CA ASN A 145 -2.93 -4.27 13.01
C ASN A 145 -3.54 -3.61 11.76
N TYR A 146 -3.89 -4.41 10.74
CA TYR A 146 -4.56 -3.92 9.54
C TYR A 146 -5.91 -3.29 9.89
N ASN A 147 -6.77 -3.97 10.66
CA ASN A 147 -8.09 -3.48 11.04
C ASN A 147 -8.01 -2.17 11.83
N THR A 148 -7.08 -2.08 12.79
CA THR A 148 -6.86 -0.88 13.58
C THR A 148 -6.42 0.29 12.70
N GLN A 149 -5.45 0.07 11.83
CA GLN A 149 -4.96 1.10 10.91
C GLN A 149 -6.06 1.52 9.91
N PHE A 150 -6.79 0.56 9.35
CA PHE A 150 -7.91 0.82 8.44
C PHE A 150 -9.01 1.63 9.11
N PHE A 151 -9.35 1.30 10.36
CA PHE A 151 -10.33 2.05 11.14
C PHE A 151 -9.92 3.52 11.28
N TRP A 152 -8.72 3.79 11.76
CA TRP A 152 -8.27 5.16 12.00
C TRP A 152 -8.01 5.96 10.72
N GLN A 153 -7.55 5.33 9.65
CA GLN A 153 -7.22 6.03 8.40
C GLN A 153 -8.41 6.19 7.46
N ILE A 154 -9.39 5.31 7.51
CA ILE A 154 -10.50 5.29 6.56
C ILE A 154 -11.84 5.47 7.28
N THR A 155 -12.17 4.59 8.24
CA THR A 155 -13.51 4.54 8.84
C THR A 155 -13.79 5.74 9.73
N ALA A 156 -12.87 6.09 10.61
CA ALA A 156 -13.06 7.20 11.55
C ALA A 156 -13.16 8.57 10.85
N PRO A 157 -12.30 8.94 9.87
CA PRO A 157 -12.46 10.17 9.11
C PRO A 157 -13.76 10.22 8.30
N MET A 158 -14.18 9.10 7.70
CA MET A 158 -15.47 9.02 7.00
C MET A 158 -16.63 9.28 7.95
N ALA A 159 -16.68 8.61 9.11
CA ALA A 159 -17.70 8.80 10.11
C ALA A 159 -17.74 10.25 10.62
N ALA A 160 -16.58 10.85 10.89
CA ALA A 160 -16.48 12.25 11.29
C ALA A 160 -17.00 13.21 10.19
N SER A 161 -16.70 12.94 8.92
CA SER A 161 -17.19 13.74 7.79
C SER A 161 -18.71 13.69 7.67
N PHE A 162 -19.32 12.51 7.85
CA PHE A 162 -20.77 12.37 7.87
C PHE A 162 -21.41 13.10 9.05
N ALA A 163 -20.82 13.02 10.26
CA ALA A 163 -21.30 13.74 11.42
C ALA A 163 -21.26 15.26 11.21
N MET A 164 -20.18 15.78 10.64
CA MET A 164 -20.04 17.21 10.32
C MET A 164 -21.06 17.67 9.28
N LEU A 165 -21.35 16.83 8.27
CA LEU A 165 -22.37 17.13 7.25
C LEU A 165 -23.77 17.22 7.89
N ILE A 166 -24.12 16.29 8.79
CA ILE A 166 -25.39 16.31 9.51
C ILE A 166 -25.50 17.57 10.39
N LEU A 167 -24.45 17.89 11.17
CA LEU A 167 -24.42 19.08 12.01
C LEU A 167 -24.53 20.36 11.17
N GLY A 168 -23.85 20.44 10.04
CA GLY A 168 -23.95 21.55 9.10
C GLY A 168 -25.37 21.72 8.55
N MET A 169 -26.01 20.61 8.20
CA MET A 169 -27.39 20.64 7.71
C MET A 169 -28.38 21.08 8.79
N LEU A 170 -28.22 20.59 10.03
CA LEU A 170 -29.04 21.06 11.17
C LEU A 170 -28.84 22.54 11.43
N ALA A 171 -27.60 23.02 11.47
CA ALA A 171 -27.30 24.44 11.65
C ALA A 171 -27.93 25.31 10.55
N PHE A 172 -27.87 24.84 9.31
CA PHE A 172 -28.51 25.52 8.18
C PHE A 172 -30.04 25.57 8.30
N LEU A 173 -30.69 24.49 8.72
CA LEU A 173 -32.13 24.47 8.96
C LEU A 173 -32.54 25.40 10.11
N PHE A 174 -31.77 25.44 11.21
CA PHE A 174 -31.99 26.42 12.29
C PHE A 174 -31.83 27.86 11.81
N TRP A 175 -30.84 28.13 10.96
CA TRP A 175 -30.65 29.47 10.40
C TRP A 175 -31.83 29.88 9.50
N LEU A 176 -32.33 28.98 8.66
CA LEU A 176 -33.51 29.24 7.83
C LEU A 176 -34.75 29.53 8.65
N GLY A 177 -35.04 28.72 9.70
CA GLY A 177 -36.19 28.93 10.58
C GLY A 177 -36.15 30.27 11.35
N ARG A 178 -34.94 30.71 11.74
CA ARG A 178 -34.79 32.02 12.41
C ARG A 178 -34.96 33.22 11.49
N ARG A 179 -34.74 33.05 10.20
CA ARG A 179 -34.87 34.16 9.24
C ARG A 179 -36.32 34.64 9.11
N GLU A 180 -37.29 33.76 9.33
CA GLU A 180 -38.73 34.08 9.29
C GLU A 180 -39.20 34.85 10.54
N GLU A 181 -38.44 34.87 11.63
CA GLU A 181 -38.80 35.59 12.87
C GLU A 181 -38.26 37.06 12.90
N VAL A 182 -37.42 37.44 11.90
CA VAL A 182 -36.77 38.78 11.89
C VAL A 182 -37.40 39.70 10.83
N GLU A 183 -38.34 39.23 10.00
CA GLU A 183 -39.19 40.05 9.09
C GLU A 183 -40.55 40.35 9.75
#